data_45629a3e34701ef5b65c3c9edd925d7a
#
_entry.id   45629a3e34701ef5b65c3c9edd925d7a
#
_cell.length_a   1.000
_cell.length_b   1.000
_cell.length_c   1.000
_cell.angle_alpha   90.00
_cell.angle_beta   90.00
_cell.angle_gamma   90.00
#
_symmetry.space_group_name_H-M   'P 1'
#
loop_
_entity.id
_entity.type
_entity.pdbx_description
1 polymer ?
#
loop_
_entity_poly.entity_id
_entity_poly.type
_entity_poly.pdbx_seq_one_letter_code
_entity_poly.pdbx_strand_id
1 'polypeptide(L)'
;IGAKLGEKWSTNLKGKLSAVTVAEGRLFVARIDAHEMVALHADNGKEAWRFTTGGRVDSPPSIRDGRAYFGCADGWVYCLRARDGALVWRFRAAPEDRRLMAYEQLESVWPVHGSVLIKGDKVYCVAGRSNFLDGGLRWFALDALTGKKLVEEVIDETEPGKGNNIQD
;
A
#
# COMPACT_ATOMS: atom_id res chain seq x y z
N ILE A 1 -18.11 27.84 20.17
CA ILE A 1 -18.80 28.19 18.90
C ILE A 1 -17.88 27.74 17.79
N GLY A 2 -18.27 26.63 17.15
CA GLY A 2 -17.45 26.05 16.09
C GLY A 2 -17.35 27.00 14.89
N ALA A 3 -16.13 27.21 14.39
CA ALA A 3 -15.92 27.92 13.14
C ALA A 3 -16.69 27.22 12.03
N LYS A 4 -17.44 27.99 11.23
CA LYS A 4 -18.17 27.44 10.07
C LYS A 4 -17.15 26.94 9.06
N LEU A 5 -17.07 25.63 8.85
CA LEU A 5 -16.22 25.03 7.83
C LEU A 5 -16.71 25.46 6.46
N GLY A 6 -15.80 25.95 5.61
CA GLY A 6 -16.07 26.31 4.23
C GLY A 6 -15.14 25.52 3.29
N GLU A 7 -15.58 25.29 2.08
CA GLU A 7 -14.74 24.68 1.03
C GLU A 7 -13.62 25.66 0.66
N LYS A 8 -12.38 25.20 0.76
CA LYS A 8 -11.20 25.97 0.37
C LYS A 8 -10.86 25.77 -1.10
N TRP A 9 -10.94 24.53 -1.57
CA TRP A 9 -10.74 24.12 -2.95
C TRP A 9 -11.32 22.72 -3.19
N SER A 10 -11.55 22.38 -4.44
CA SER A 10 -11.97 21.06 -4.89
C SER A 10 -11.16 20.63 -6.10
N THR A 11 -10.85 19.35 -6.20
CA THR A 11 -10.16 18.78 -7.37
C THR A 11 -10.76 17.43 -7.74
N ASN A 12 -10.85 17.13 -9.03
CA ASN A 12 -11.37 15.87 -9.54
C ASN A 12 -10.24 15.04 -10.14
N LEU A 13 -9.83 13.99 -9.42
CA LEU A 13 -8.79 13.08 -9.88
C LEU A 13 -9.31 11.98 -10.81
N LYS A 14 -10.62 11.88 -11.01
CA LYS A 14 -11.31 10.83 -11.77
C LYS A 14 -11.01 9.40 -11.26
N GLY A 15 -11.93 8.47 -11.53
CA GLY A 15 -11.80 7.07 -11.15
C GLY A 15 -12.02 6.81 -9.65
N LYS A 16 -11.72 5.59 -9.22
CA LYS A 16 -11.86 5.14 -7.85
C LYS A 16 -10.66 5.59 -7.02
N LEU A 17 -10.90 6.21 -5.90
CA LEU A 17 -9.88 6.77 -5.01
C LEU A 17 -9.82 6.00 -3.69
N SER A 18 -8.64 5.92 -3.10
CA SER A 18 -8.46 5.48 -1.72
C SER A 18 -8.94 6.54 -0.73
N ALA A 19 -8.90 6.25 0.56
CA ALA A 19 -8.90 7.28 1.58
C ALA A 19 -7.67 8.20 1.42
N VAL A 20 -7.70 9.36 2.09
CA VAL A 20 -6.66 10.40 1.97
C VAL A 20 -5.79 10.43 3.23
N THR A 21 -4.48 10.48 3.05
CA THR A 21 -3.54 10.84 4.12
C THR A 21 -3.11 12.29 3.95
N VAL A 22 -3.14 13.07 5.03
CA VAL A 22 -2.69 14.46 5.04
C VAL A 22 -1.44 14.57 5.92
N ALA A 23 -0.33 14.97 5.34
CA ALA A 23 0.94 15.16 6.04
C ALA A 23 1.85 16.14 5.28
N GLU A 24 2.72 16.83 6.00
CA GLU A 24 3.79 17.66 5.43
C GLU A 24 3.32 18.63 4.34
N GLY A 25 2.15 19.25 4.54
CA GLY A 25 1.55 20.20 3.59
C GLY A 25 1.03 19.57 2.29
N ARG A 26 0.83 18.26 2.27
CA ARG A 26 0.30 17.50 1.13
C ARG A 26 -0.87 16.59 1.51
N LEU A 27 -1.68 16.29 0.49
CA LEU A 27 -2.66 15.21 0.52
C LEU A 27 -2.14 14.08 -0.37
N PHE A 28 -2.17 12.86 0.16
CA PHE A 28 -1.77 11.67 -0.58
C PHE A 28 -2.99 10.78 -0.78
N VAL A 29 -3.21 10.36 -2.02
CA VAL A 29 -4.36 9.53 -2.41
C VAL A 29 -3.96 8.58 -3.52
N ALA A 30 -4.41 7.33 -3.45
CA ALA A 30 -4.24 6.42 -4.56
C ALA A 30 -5.42 6.54 -5.54
N ARG A 31 -5.15 6.58 -6.84
CA ARG A 31 -6.10 6.29 -7.91
C ARG A 31 -6.05 4.79 -8.16
N ILE A 32 -6.95 4.06 -7.51
CA ILE A 32 -6.86 2.60 -7.31
C ILE A 32 -6.69 1.88 -8.64
N ASP A 33 -7.64 2.03 -9.55
CA ASP A 33 -7.68 1.29 -10.82
C ASP A 33 -6.75 1.88 -11.89
N ALA A 34 -6.19 3.06 -11.64
CA ALA A 34 -5.17 3.68 -12.49
C ALA A 34 -3.74 3.30 -12.07
N HIS A 35 -3.58 2.55 -10.97
CA HIS A 35 -2.29 2.14 -10.43
C HIS A 35 -1.38 3.32 -10.07
N GLU A 36 -1.95 4.39 -9.53
CA GLU A 36 -1.20 5.62 -9.28
C GLU A 36 -1.31 6.07 -7.83
N MET A 37 -0.18 6.45 -7.25
CA MET A 37 -0.11 7.25 -6.03
C MET A 37 0.05 8.71 -6.43
N VAL A 38 -0.83 9.58 -5.93
CA VAL A 38 -0.85 11.01 -6.25
C VAL A 38 -0.68 11.82 -4.98
N ALA A 39 0.16 12.85 -5.05
CA ALA A 39 0.24 13.87 -3.99
C ALA A 39 -0.23 15.22 -4.53
N LEU A 40 -1.04 15.90 -3.74
CA LEU A 40 -1.55 17.24 -4.02
C LEU A 40 -1.02 18.23 -2.97
N HIS A 41 -0.84 19.48 -3.36
CA HIS A 41 -0.60 20.56 -2.41
C HIS A 41 -1.84 20.82 -1.56
N ALA A 42 -1.70 20.81 -0.24
CA ALA A 42 -2.83 20.95 0.70
C ALA A 42 -3.45 22.36 0.70
N ASP A 43 -2.74 23.37 0.21
CA ASP A 43 -3.19 24.75 0.15
C ASP A 43 -4.11 25.05 -1.04
N ASN A 44 -3.91 24.38 -2.18
CA ASN A 44 -4.56 24.70 -3.45
C ASN A 44 -5.04 23.51 -4.29
N GLY A 45 -4.81 22.26 -3.85
CA GLY A 45 -5.25 21.05 -4.53
C GLY A 45 -4.54 20.73 -5.85
N LYS A 46 -3.50 21.50 -6.22
CA LYS A 46 -2.72 21.21 -7.43
C LYS A 46 -1.87 19.96 -7.22
N GLU A 47 -1.71 19.18 -8.27
CA GLU A 47 -0.83 18.01 -8.26
C GLU A 47 0.62 18.41 -8.01
N ALA A 48 1.23 17.82 -6.98
CA ALA A 48 2.65 17.97 -6.69
C ALA A 48 3.47 16.94 -7.44
N TRP A 49 2.99 15.69 -7.43
CA TRP A 49 3.62 14.59 -8.16
C TRP A 49 2.66 13.39 -8.30
N ARG A 50 3.03 12.49 -9.19
CA ARG A 50 2.36 11.22 -9.47
C ARG A 50 3.39 10.12 -9.65
N PHE A 51 3.10 8.93 -9.11
CA PHE A 51 3.93 7.74 -9.27
C PHE A 51 3.05 6.56 -9.70
N THR A 52 3.44 5.87 -10.78
CA THR A 52 2.74 4.70 -11.31
C THR A 52 3.36 3.42 -10.75
N THR A 53 2.53 2.51 -10.26
CA THR A 53 2.88 1.19 -9.72
C THR A 53 2.57 0.09 -10.72
N GLY A 54 3.00 -1.14 -10.43
CA GLY A 54 2.73 -2.32 -11.27
C GLY A 54 1.34 -2.95 -11.06
N GLY A 55 0.54 -2.44 -10.13
CA GLY A 55 -0.80 -2.94 -9.80
C GLY A 55 -1.59 -1.95 -8.99
N ARG A 56 -2.78 -2.34 -8.53
CA ARG A 56 -3.64 -1.49 -7.71
C ARG A 56 -2.97 -1.10 -6.37
N VAL A 57 -3.26 0.11 -5.94
CA VAL A 57 -2.96 0.58 -4.59
C VAL A 57 -4.28 0.86 -3.88
N ASP A 58 -4.67 -0.03 -2.97
CA ASP A 58 -6.02 -0.02 -2.36
C ASP A 58 -6.14 0.90 -1.15
N SER A 59 -5.03 1.34 -0.59
CA SER A 59 -5.00 2.13 0.64
C SER A 59 -4.10 3.35 0.53
N PRO A 60 -4.37 4.38 1.34
CA PRO A 60 -3.50 5.55 1.38
C PRO A 60 -2.13 5.19 1.95
N PRO A 61 -1.08 5.94 1.64
CA PRO A 61 0.24 5.68 2.18
C PRO A 61 0.32 6.06 3.67
N SER A 62 1.19 5.37 4.41
CA SER A 62 1.66 5.81 5.71
C SER A 62 2.81 6.80 5.51
N ILE A 63 2.70 7.99 6.12
CA ILE A 63 3.72 9.05 5.98
C ILE A 63 4.52 9.17 7.26
N ARG A 64 5.85 9.14 7.12
CA ARG A 64 6.77 9.38 8.23
C ARG A 64 8.14 9.85 7.72
N ASP A 65 8.72 10.83 8.39
CA ASP A 65 10.08 11.33 8.17
C ASP A 65 10.38 11.63 6.69
N GLY A 66 9.47 12.35 6.02
CA GLY A 66 9.59 12.73 4.61
C GLY A 66 9.41 11.60 3.62
N ARG A 67 8.83 10.46 4.04
CA ARG A 67 8.62 9.28 3.20
C ARG A 67 7.19 8.80 3.21
N ALA A 68 6.76 8.27 2.08
CA ALA A 68 5.45 7.67 1.86
C ALA A 68 5.63 6.16 1.62
N TYR A 69 5.04 5.34 2.48
CA TYR A 69 5.12 3.88 2.42
C TYR A 69 3.75 3.30 2.12
N PHE A 70 3.68 2.36 1.18
CA PHE A 70 2.43 1.70 0.82
C PHE A 70 2.67 0.34 0.19
N GLY A 71 1.68 -0.54 0.33
CA GLY A 71 1.62 -1.82 -0.36
C GLY A 71 0.91 -1.70 -1.70
N CYS A 72 1.17 -2.64 -2.59
CA CYS A 72 0.58 -2.70 -3.92
C CYS A 72 0.16 -4.13 -4.28
N ALA A 73 -0.87 -4.26 -5.09
CA ALA A 73 -1.37 -5.54 -5.57
C ALA A 73 -0.41 -6.26 -6.53
N ASP A 74 0.67 -5.61 -6.97
CA ASP A 74 1.76 -6.23 -7.71
C ASP A 74 2.71 -7.09 -6.85
N GLY A 75 2.48 -7.14 -5.52
CA GLY A 75 3.29 -7.89 -4.57
C GLY A 75 4.50 -7.15 -4.02
N TRP A 76 4.55 -5.82 -4.21
CA TRP A 76 5.63 -4.97 -3.71
C TRP A 76 5.16 -4.01 -2.63
N VAL A 77 6.09 -3.68 -1.73
CA VAL A 77 6.01 -2.52 -0.84
C VAL A 77 6.89 -1.42 -1.42
N TYR A 78 6.36 -0.22 -1.49
CA TYR A 78 7.04 0.96 -2.01
C TYR A 78 7.32 1.97 -0.91
N CYS A 79 8.47 2.61 -1.00
CA CYS A 79 8.82 3.79 -0.24
C CYS A 79 9.20 4.90 -1.21
N LEU A 80 8.43 5.97 -1.23
CA LEU A 80 8.70 7.15 -2.03
C LEU A 80 9.11 8.30 -1.13
N ARG A 81 9.87 9.24 -1.66
CA ARG A 81 10.12 10.51 -1.00
C ARG A 81 8.86 11.39 -1.06
N ALA A 82 8.31 11.76 0.08
CA ALA A 82 7.00 12.43 0.17
C ALA A 82 6.94 13.77 -0.58
N ARG A 83 8.07 14.49 -0.67
CA ARG A 83 8.12 15.82 -1.29
C ARG A 83 7.99 15.82 -2.82
N ASP A 84 8.46 14.78 -3.51
CA ASP A 84 8.57 14.76 -4.97
C ASP A 84 8.25 13.41 -5.64
N GLY A 85 7.85 12.39 -4.86
CA GLY A 85 7.46 11.08 -5.37
C GLY A 85 8.63 10.22 -5.88
N ALA A 86 9.89 10.62 -5.67
CA ALA A 86 11.02 9.83 -6.09
C ALA A 86 11.08 8.51 -5.33
N LEU A 87 11.31 7.41 -6.05
CA LEU A 87 11.47 6.08 -5.45
C LEU A 87 12.73 6.06 -4.57
N VAL A 88 12.55 5.76 -3.28
CA VAL A 88 13.65 5.57 -2.33
C VAL A 88 14.08 4.12 -2.33
N TRP A 89 13.11 3.22 -2.11
CA TRP A 89 13.29 1.78 -2.23
C TRP A 89 11.96 1.09 -2.52
N ARG A 90 12.04 -0.13 -2.99
CA ARG A 90 10.92 -1.07 -3.03
C ARG A 90 11.37 -2.45 -2.59
N PHE A 91 10.49 -3.17 -1.93
CA PHE A 91 10.72 -4.54 -1.45
C PHE A 91 9.69 -5.47 -2.08
N ARG A 92 10.14 -6.59 -2.70
CA ARG A 92 9.23 -7.61 -3.19
C ARG A 92 8.84 -8.53 -2.04
N ALA A 93 7.59 -8.41 -1.60
CA ALA A 93 7.01 -9.25 -0.57
C ALA A 93 6.49 -10.58 -1.15
N ALA A 94 6.10 -10.59 -2.43
CA ALA A 94 5.76 -11.81 -3.15
C ALA A 94 6.99 -12.72 -3.32
N PRO A 95 6.90 -14.02 -2.98
CA PRO A 95 8.05 -14.93 -3.09
C PRO A 95 8.49 -15.14 -4.53
N GLU A 96 7.56 -15.06 -5.48
CA GLU A 96 7.81 -15.21 -6.92
C GLU A 96 6.93 -14.25 -7.76
N ASP A 97 7.24 -14.09 -9.04
CA ASP A 97 6.42 -13.30 -9.97
C ASP A 97 5.34 -14.19 -10.60
N ARG A 98 4.36 -14.59 -9.80
CA ARG A 98 3.17 -15.30 -10.24
C ARG A 98 1.97 -14.38 -10.12
N ARG A 99 1.17 -14.32 -11.19
CA ARG A 99 0.04 -13.40 -11.30
C ARG A 99 -1.25 -14.16 -11.59
N LEU A 100 -2.35 -13.53 -11.18
CA LEU A 100 -3.70 -13.99 -11.47
C LEU A 100 -4.59 -12.80 -11.85
N MET A 101 -5.74 -13.09 -12.44
CA MET A 101 -6.76 -12.09 -12.71
C MET A 101 -7.65 -11.92 -11.48
N ALA A 102 -7.68 -10.72 -10.92
CA ALA A 102 -8.58 -10.33 -9.85
C ALA A 102 -9.10 -8.91 -10.09
N TYR A 103 -10.36 -8.67 -9.81
CA TYR A 103 -11.02 -7.37 -10.02
C TYR A 103 -10.80 -6.80 -11.43
N GLU A 104 -10.86 -7.67 -12.45
CA GLU A 104 -10.63 -7.34 -13.86
C GLU A 104 -9.21 -6.82 -14.17
N GLN A 105 -8.26 -7.06 -13.27
CA GLN A 105 -6.87 -6.59 -13.38
C GLN A 105 -5.89 -7.71 -13.08
N LEU A 106 -4.66 -7.56 -13.57
CA LEU A 106 -3.58 -8.50 -13.32
C LEU A 106 -2.90 -8.14 -11.99
N GLU A 107 -2.91 -9.07 -11.05
CA GLU A 107 -2.34 -8.88 -9.72
C GLU A 107 -1.39 -10.00 -9.35
N SER A 108 -0.51 -9.76 -8.38
CA SER A 108 0.27 -10.83 -7.77
C SER A 108 -0.64 -11.84 -7.05
N VAL A 109 -0.24 -13.09 -7.03
CA VAL A 109 -0.85 -14.11 -6.17
C VAL A 109 -0.67 -13.74 -4.69
N TRP A 110 0.41 -13.04 -4.35
CA TRP A 110 0.69 -12.50 -3.01
C TRP A 110 0.70 -10.96 -3.05
N PRO A 111 -0.46 -10.33 -3.19
CA PRO A 111 -0.55 -8.88 -3.17
C PRO A 111 -0.26 -8.34 -1.77
N VAL A 112 0.22 -7.11 -1.68
CA VAL A 112 0.30 -6.38 -0.43
C VAL A 112 -0.89 -5.44 -0.35
N HIS A 113 -1.99 -5.96 0.16
CA HIS A 113 -3.21 -5.18 0.38
C HIS A 113 -3.17 -4.41 1.70
N GLY A 114 -3.91 -3.32 1.75
CA GLY A 114 -4.05 -2.52 2.96
C GLY A 114 -2.87 -1.61 3.26
N SER A 115 -3.01 -0.87 4.36
CA SER A 115 -1.99 0.07 4.80
C SER A 115 -0.83 -0.65 5.49
N VAL A 116 0.38 -0.20 5.23
CA VAL A 116 1.55 -0.65 5.97
C VAL A 116 1.62 0.07 7.32
N LEU A 117 2.06 -0.63 8.37
CA LEU A 117 2.25 -0.05 9.69
C LEU A 117 3.70 0.39 9.86
N ILE A 118 3.90 1.61 10.35
CA ILE A 118 5.23 2.10 10.72
C ILE A 118 5.32 2.23 12.24
N LYS A 119 6.28 1.53 12.84
CA LYS A 119 6.55 1.62 14.28
C LYS A 119 8.06 1.65 14.52
N GLY A 120 8.53 2.73 15.15
CA GLY A 120 9.96 2.97 15.31
C GLY A 120 10.64 3.12 13.94
N ASP A 121 11.70 2.38 13.74
CA ASP A 121 12.50 2.29 12.52
C ASP A 121 12.07 1.18 11.55
N LYS A 122 10.88 0.60 11.78
CA LYS A 122 10.39 -0.57 11.04
C LYS A 122 9.08 -0.30 10.30
N VAL A 123 8.97 -0.91 9.13
CA VAL A 123 7.75 -1.01 8.34
C VAL A 123 7.25 -2.45 8.42
N TYR A 124 5.99 -2.63 8.78
CA TYR A 124 5.32 -3.92 8.86
C TYR A 124 4.29 -4.05 7.76
N CYS A 125 4.30 -5.17 7.07
CA CYS A 125 3.34 -5.47 6.00
C CYS A 125 3.03 -6.97 5.94
N VAL A 126 1.93 -7.29 5.26
CA VAL A 126 1.50 -8.66 4.97
C VAL A 126 1.30 -8.79 3.47
N ALA A 127 1.83 -9.86 2.88
CA ALA A 127 1.59 -10.25 1.51
C ALA A 127 0.80 -11.56 1.45
N GLY A 128 -0.15 -11.67 0.54
CA GLY A 128 -0.99 -12.85 0.35
C GLY A 128 -2.48 -12.53 0.46
N ARG A 129 -3.31 -13.52 0.12
CA ARG A 129 -4.77 -13.41 0.08
C ARG A 129 -5.46 -14.25 1.15
N SER A 130 -4.81 -15.34 1.56
CA SER A 130 -5.38 -16.33 2.45
C SER A 130 -4.26 -17.10 3.16
N ASN A 131 -4.50 -17.50 4.40
CA ASN A 131 -3.65 -18.41 5.15
C ASN A 131 -3.78 -19.88 4.72
N PHE A 132 -4.71 -20.19 3.82
CA PHE A 132 -4.97 -21.56 3.33
C PHE A 132 -4.57 -21.78 1.87
N LEU A 133 -4.20 -20.74 1.14
CA LEU A 133 -3.91 -20.81 -0.29
C LEU A 133 -2.52 -20.26 -0.59
N ASP A 134 -1.90 -20.80 -1.64
CA ASP A 134 -0.64 -20.29 -2.21
C ASP A 134 0.54 -20.20 -1.21
N GLY A 135 0.56 -21.09 -0.19
CA GLY A 135 1.58 -21.10 0.84
C GLY A 135 1.40 -20.01 1.90
N GLY A 136 0.15 -19.59 2.12
CA GLY A 136 -0.25 -18.75 3.24
C GLY A 136 0.01 -17.26 3.10
N LEU A 137 -0.14 -16.56 4.22
CA LEU A 137 0.18 -15.15 4.37
C LEU A 137 1.64 -14.99 4.79
N ARG A 138 2.33 -14.02 4.23
CA ARG A 138 3.70 -13.67 4.59
C ARG A 138 3.72 -12.34 5.32
N TRP A 139 4.15 -12.37 6.56
CA TRP A 139 4.32 -11.18 7.39
C TRP A 139 5.79 -10.76 7.38
N PHE A 140 6.02 -9.46 7.23
CA PHE A 140 7.36 -8.88 7.16
C PHE A 140 7.54 -7.72 8.13
N ALA A 141 8.75 -7.64 8.71
CA ALA A 141 9.30 -6.40 9.25
C ALA A 141 10.48 -5.97 8.38
N LEU A 142 10.42 -4.75 7.86
CA LEU A 142 11.46 -4.15 7.02
C LEU A 142 12.09 -2.97 7.75
N ASP A 143 13.37 -2.71 7.50
CA ASP A 143 14.02 -1.47 7.88
C ASP A 143 13.42 -0.29 7.10
N ALA A 144 12.94 0.73 7.79
CA ALA A 144 12.22 1.83 7.17
C ALA A 144 13.11 2.70 6.26
N LEU A 145 14.41 2.77 6.55
CA LEU A 145 15.34 3.57 5.76
C LEU A 145 15.72 2.90 4.44
N THR A 146 15.97 1.60 4.48
CA THR A 146 16.61 0.86 3.38
C THR A 146 15.70 -0.13 2.69
N GLY A 147 14.55 -0.48 3.28
CA GLY A 147 13.66 -1.54 2.81
C GLY A 147 14.23 -2.95 3.01
N LYS A 148 15.34 -3.10 3.74
CA LYS A 148 15.95 -4.40 4.01
C LYS A 148 15.03 -5.24 4.89
N LYS A 149 14.81 -6.50 4.51
CA LYS A 149 14.05 -7.47 5.31
C LYS A 149 14.79 -7.76 6.62
N LEU A 150 14.10 -7.56 7.74
CA LEU A 150 14.56 -7.88 9.09
C LEU A 150 13.96 -9.17 9.60
N VAL A 151 12.65 -9.35 9.36
CA VAL A 151 11.90 -10.53 9.78
C VAL A 151 10.97 -10.95 8.64
N GLU A 152 10.78 -12.25 8.50
CA GLU A 152 9.74 -12.86 7.68
C GLU A 152 9.14 -14.02 8.45
N GLU A 153 7.82 -14.08 8.52
CA GLU A 153 7.07 -15.21 9.06
C GLU A 153 5.98 -15.60 8.07
N VAL A 154 5.72 -16.89 7.97
CA VAL A 154 4.68 -17.46 7.11
C VAL A 154 3.59 -18.03 8.00
N ILE A 155 2.37 -17.58 7.77
CA ILE A 155 1.15 -18.09 8.41
C ILE A 155 0.46 -18.96 7.37
N ASP A 156 0.74 -20.25 7.42
CA ASP A 156 0.18 -21.26 6.52
C ASP A 156 -0.59 -22.29 7.34
N GLU A 157 -1.89 -22.35 7.16
CA GLU A 157 -2.80 -23.28 7.85
C GLU A 157 -3.20 -24.47 6.95
N THR A 158 -2.51 -24.69 5.84
CA THR A 158 -2.71 -25.83 4.94
C THR A 158 -2.05 -27.10 5.49
N GLU A 159 -2.21 -27.43 6.78
CA GLU A 159 -1.72 -28.71 7.31
C GLU A 159 -2.50 -29.88 6.69
N PRO A 160 -1.81 -30.91 6.17
CA PRO A 160 -2.45 -32.15 5.73
C PRO A 160 -3.17 -32.81 6.92
N GLY A 161 -4.50 -32.85 6.89
CA GLY A 161 -5.32 -33.53 7.89
C GLY A 161 -6.12 -32.67 8.83
N LYS A 162 -5.90 -31.37 8.91
CA LYS A 162 -6.86 -30.43 9.49
C LYS A 162 -7.80 -29.97 8.36
N GLY A 163 -8.97 -30.59 8.28
CA GLY A 163 -10.01 -30.13 7.35
C GLY A 163 -10.26 -28.66 7.58
N ASN A 164 -10.35 -27.89 6.48
CA ASN A 164 -10.78 -26.51 6.52
C ASN A 164 -12.16 -26.46 7.21
N ASN A 165 -12.18 -26.16 8.49
CA ASN A 165 -13.41 -25.75 9.16
C ASN A 165 -13.70 -24.31 8.71
N ILE A 166 -14.11 -24.17 7.45
CA ILE A 166 -14.94 -23.06 7.05
C ILE A 166 -16.29 -23.44 7.68
N GLN A 167 -16.47 -23.08 8.93
CA GLN A 167 -17.78 -23.06 9.51
C GLN A 167 -18.45 -21.78 9.07
N ASP A 168 -19.60 -21.96 8.46
CA ASP A 168 -20.65 -21.09 7.97
C ASP A 168 -20.88 -19.80 8.75
#